data_bfdf8221563c5d3f3a808a511b405da7
#
_entry.id   bfdf8221563c5d3f3a808a511b405da7
#
_cell.length_a   1.000
_cell.length_b   1.000
_cell.length_c   1.000
_cell.angle_alpha   90.00
_cell.angle_beta   90.00
_cell.angle_gamma   90.00
#
_symmetry.space_group_name_H-M   'P 1'
#
loop_
_entity.id
_entity.type
_entity.pdbx_description
1 polymer ?
#
loop_
_entity_poly.entity_id
_entity_poly.type
_entity_poly.pdbx_seq_one_letter_code
_entity_poly.pdbx_strand_id
1 'polypeptide(L)'
;MNPNIGKSFVLGGVLCFAALDVHAETFNWASTTDPQTMDPHAVNSAPVLSFLNNIYEGLVRRGKDMSIEPSLATSWEPLESENGWRFNLREGVTFQDGSTFTASDVIFSYKRASDEVADVRSWFAPVTDVRVVNDFTIDFVTSAPNPLFVSSIANFMILDSDWATDNNATLPARDAENFATLNVNGTGPFTVASRNPGVKTVLKPNASWWDTPTHNISEATFTPIGNAATGLAALLSGDIDFIQPIPLQDVAQVESRQGFSVLEGEETRVIMFGFGHEHDTLTYSTDLTDVNPFK
;
A
#
# COMPACT_ATOMS: atom_id res chain seq x y z
N MET A 1 -85.52 -0.56 -12.00
CA MET A 1 -84.57 -0.38 -10.88
C MET A 1 -83.47 -1.42 -11.05
N ASN A 2 -82.36 -1.02 -11.57
CA ASN A 2 -81.18 -1.85 -11.70
C ASN A 2 -80.01 -1.15 -10.97
N PRO A 3 -79.28 -1.77 -10.02
CA PRO A 3 -78.06 -1.23 -9.51
C PRO A 3 -76.87 -1.83 -10.28
N ASN A 4 -76.11 -0.96 -10.93
CA ASN A 4 -74.83 -1.25 -11.51
C ASN A 4 -73.75 -1.48 -10.36
N ILE A 5 -73.17 -2.69 -10.37
CA ILE A 5 -72.03 -3.03 -9.53
C ILE A 5 -70.79 -2.77 -10.36
N GLY A 6 -70.05 -1.67 -10.03
CA GLY A 6 -68.78 -1.36 -10.61
C GLY A 6 -67.72 -2.31 -10.05
N LYS A 7 -67.00 -3.04 -10.91
CA LYS A 7 -65.84 -3.86 -10.61
C LYS A 7 -64.58 -2.95 -10.71
N SER A 8 -64.05 -2.61 -9.61
CA SER A 8 -62.66 -1.98 -9.54
C SER A 8 -61.61 -3.05 -9.77
N PHE A 9 -60.91 -2.94 -10.88
CA PHE A 9 -59.68 -3.70 -11.13
C PHE A 9 -58.51 -2.98 -10.43
N VAL A 10 -57.95 -3.60 -9.40
CA VAL A 10 -56.68 -3.18 -8.82
C VAL A 10 -55.54 -3.83 -9.63
N LEU A 11 -54.86 -3.03 -10.43
CA LEU A 11 -53.68 -3.45 -11.18
C LEU A 11 -52.47 -3.44 -10.22
N GLY A 12 -52.14 -4.58 -9.63
CA GLY A 12 -50.95 -4.77 -8.83
C GLY A 12 -49.69 -4.78 -9.73
N GLY A 13 -48.98 -3.67 -9.80
CA GLY A 13 -47.68 -3.61 -10.44
C GLY A 13 -46.66 -4.40 -9.65
N VAL A 14 -46.19 -5.51 -10.17
CA VAL A 14 -45.01 -6.23 -9.66
C VAL A 14 -43.77 -5.45 -10.12
N LEU A 15 -43.15 -4.69 -9.22
CA LEU A 15 -41.79 -4.15 -9.44
C LEU A 15 -40.80 -5.33 -9.37
N CYS A 16 -40.40 -5.87 -10.53
CA CYS A 16 -39.19 -6.70 -10.61
C CYS A 16 -37.98 -5.81 -10.39
N PHE A 17 -37.41 -5.86 -9.19
CA PHE A 17 -36.05 -5.43 -8.98
C PHE A 17 -35.14 -6.44 -9.72
N ALA A 18 -34.62 -6.05 -10.88
CA ALA A 18 -33.50 -6.73 -11.48
C ALA A 18 -32.31 -6.56 -10.53
N ALA A 19 -32.00 -7.59 -9.78
CA ALA A 19 -30.72 -7.66 -9.12
C ALA A 19 -29.67 -7.62 -10.25
N LEU A 20 -28.85 -6.55 -10.28
CA LEU A 20 -27.65 -6.53 -11.09
C LEU A 20 -26.72 -7.57 -10.45
N ASP A 21 -26.59 -8.73 -11.07
CA ASP A 21 -25.58 -9.71 -10.73
C ASP A 21 -24.21 -9.04 -10.96
N VAL A 22 -23.63 -8.50 -9.89
CA VAL A 22 -22.23 -8.07 -9.90
C VAL A 22 -21.43 -9.36 -9.95
N HIS A 23 -21.02 -9.77 -11.14
CA HIS A 23 -20.11 -10.91 -11.31
C HIS A 23 -18.79 -10.56 -10.60
N ALA A 24 -18.40 -11.43 -9.70
CA ALA A 24 -17.09 -11.37 -9.06
C ALA A 24 -16.02 -11.74 -10.10
N GLU A 25 -15.03 -10.87 -10.28
CA GLU A 25 -14.00 -11.03 -11.33
C GLU A 25 -12.63 -11.30 -10.73
N THR A 26 -11.80 -12.01 -11.48
CA THR A 26 -10.38 -12.13 -11.20
C THR A 26 -9.63 -10.96 -11.82
N PHE A 27 -8.58 -10.47 -11.15
CA PHE A 27 -7.73 -9.38 -11.62
C PHE A 27 -6.28 -9.84 -11.67
N ASN A 28 -5.69 -9.90 -12.86
CA ASN A 28 -4.33 -10.33 -13.07
C ASN A 28 -3.45 -9.12 -13.39
N TRP A 29 -2.40 -8.89 -12.60
CA TRP A 29 -1.52 -7.78 -12.87
C TRP A 29 -0.04 -8.16 -12.78
N ALA A 30 0.80 -7.36 -13.42
CA ALA A 30 2.23 -7.56 -13.44
C ALA A 30 3.00 -6.28 -13.13
N SER A 31 4.19 -6.46 -12.58
CA SER A 31 5.24 -5.45 -12.50
C SER A 31 6.58 -6.11 -12.85
N THR A 32 7.59 -5.27 -13.12
CA THR A 32 8.94 -5.76 -13.48
C THR A 32 9.69 -6.40 -12.32
N THR A 33 9.25 -6.16 -11.08
CA THR A 33 9.91 -6.63 -9.85
C THR A 33 8.91 -7.33 -8.93
N ASP A 34 9.32 -8.46 -8.34
CA ASP A 34 8.60 -9.06 -7.20
C ASP A 34 8.90 -8.28 -5.92
N PRO A 35 7.94 -8.07 -5.01
CA PRO A 35 8.24 -7.57 -3.67
C PRO A 35 9.27 -8.48 -2.98
N GLN A 36 10.39 -7.89 -2.57
CA GLN A 36 11.50 -8.65 -1.95
C GLN A 36 11.11 -9.19 -0.56
N THR A 37 10.15 -8.54 0.09
CA THR A 37 9.68 -8.88 1.44
C THR A 37 8.22 -8.51 1.60
N MET A 38 7.53 -9.17 2.52
CA MET A 38 6.22 -8.77 3.02
C MET A 38 6.30 -7.90 4.29
N ASP A 39 7.50 -7.65 4.78
CA ASP A 39 7.75 -6.80 5.95
C ASP A 39 7.69 -5.31 5.56
N PRO A 40 6.75 -4.52 6.10
CA PRO A 40 6.52 -3.14 5.68
C PRO A 40 7.63 -2.16 6.12
N HIS A 41 8.53 -2.57 7.03
CA HIS A 41 9.58 -1.70 7.55
C HIS A 41 10.99 -2.10 7.11
N ALA A 42 11.13 -3.26 6.45
CA ALA A 42 12.43 -3.81 6.09
C ALA A 42 13.05 -3.16 4.85
N VAL A 43 12.23 -2.70 3.89
CA VAL A 43 12.71 -2.16 2.61
C VAL A 43 11.93 -0.92 2.19
N ASN A 44 12.63 0.20 2.00
CA ASN A 44 12.07 1.45 1.49
C ASN A 44 12.17 1.51 -0.04
N SER A 45 11.33 0.77 -0.72
CA SER A 45 11.32 0.64 -2.17
C SER A 45 9.90 0.80 -2.70
N ALA A 46 9.71 1.62 -3.74
CA ALA A 46 8.40 1.88 -4.31
C ALA A 46 7.64 0.61 -4.75
N PRO A 47 8.26 -0.37 -5.43
CA PRO A 47 7.57 -1.61 -5.77
C PRO A 47 7.07 -2.41 -4.56
N VAL A 48 7.87 -2.47 -3.48
CA VAL A 48 7.48 -3.15 -2.23
C VAL A 48 6.34 -2.41 -1.55
N LEU A 49 6.48 -1.10 -1.33
CA LEU A 49 5.48 -0.30 -0.66
C LEU A 49 4.16 -0.26 -1.43
N SER A 50 4.20 -0.13 -2.77
CA SER A 50 2.99 -0.15 -3.61
C SER A 50 2.25 -1.48 -3.52
N PHE A 51 2.97 -2.60 -3.47
CA PHE A 51 2.37 -3.91 -3.29
C PHE A 51 1.75 -4.05 -1.88
N LEU A 52 2.51 -3.68 -0.85
CA LEU A 52 2.10 -3.83 0.55
C LEU A 52 0.93 -2.91 0.94
N ASN A 53 0.72 -1.79 0.26
CA ASN A 53 -0.46 -0.92 0.45
C ASN A 53 -1.80 -1.61 0.14
N ASN A 54 -1.80 -2.78 -0.51
CA ASN A 54 -3.02 -3.59 -0.65
C ASN A 54 -3.32 -4.42 0.61
N ILE A 55 -2.35 -4.59 1.50
CA ILE A 55 -2.40 -5.52 2.65
C ILE A 55 -2.37 -4.77 3.97
N TYR A 56 -1.52 -3.75 4.06
CA TYR A 56 -1.33 -2.90 5.24
C TYR A 56 -1.84 -1.49 4.96
N GLU A 57 -2.18 -0.78 6.02
CA GLU A 57 -2.57 0.62 5.97
C GLU A 57 -1.71 1.45 6.93
N GLY A 58 -1.53 2.72 6.58
CA GLY A 58 -0.88 3.71 7.43
C GLY A 58 -1.90 4.54 8.23
N LEU A 59 -1.40 5.45 9.05
CA LEU A 59 -2.26 6.43 9.74
C LEU A 59 -2.99 7.31 8.72
N VAL A 60 -2.30 7.68 7.66
CA VAL A 60 -2.82 8.47 6.54
C VAL A 60 -2.44 7.78 5.23
N ARG A 61 -3.11 8.12 4.15
CA ARG A 61 -2.80 7.63 2.80
C ARG A 61 -2.68 8.78 1.80
N ARG A 62 -2.13 8.51 0.63
CA ARG A 62 -2.14 9.46 -0.49
C ARG A 62 -3.37 9.25 -1.36
N GLY A 63 -4.09 10.32 -1.62
CA GLY A 63 -5.14 10.39 -2.63
C GLY A 63 -4.57 10.36 -4.05
N LYS A 64 -5.45 10.26 -5.05
CA LYS A 64 -5.07 10.25 -6.47
C LYS A 64 -4.38 11.54 -6.94
N ASP A 65 -4.65 12.66 -6.28
CA ASP A 65 -4.07 13.98 -6.49
C ASP A 65 -2.88 14.26 -5.55
N MET A 66 -2.33 13.22 -4.94
CA MET A 66 -1.24 13.27 -3.94
C MET A 66 -1.61 14.00 -2.63
N SER A 67 -2.87 14.41 -2.44
CA SER A 67 -3.35 14.91 -1.16
C SER A 67 -3.21 13.85 -0.04
N ILE A 68 -3.15 14.31 1.20
CA ILE A 68 -3.13 13.41 2.36
C ILE A 68 -4.56 13.20 2.83
N GLU A 69 -4.99 11.95 2.82
CA GLU A 69 -6.33 11.52 3.22
C GLU A 69 -6.29 10.69 4.52
N PRO A 70 -7.38 10.72 5.31
CA PRO A 70 -7.55 9.81 6.45
C PRO A 70 -7.47 8.33 6.03
N SER A 71 -6.86 7.51 6.92
CA SER A 71 -6.85 6.06 6.82
C SER A 71 -7.11 5.47 8.22
N LEU A 72 -6.12 4.85 8.87
CA LEU A 72 -6.26 4.39 10.26
C LEU A 72 -6.35 5.54 11.28
N ALA A 73 -5.90 6.74 10.95
CA ALA A 73 -6.28 7.96 11.66
C ALA A 73 -7.46 8.64 10.95
N THR A 74 -8.47 9.03 11.71
CA THR A 74 -9.65 9.77 11.22
C THR A 74 -9.38 11.24 11.07
N SER A 75 -8.44 11.77 11.88
CA SER A 75 -8.00 13.17 11.87
C SER A 75 -6.63 13.32 12.53
N TRP A 76 -5.99 14.44 12.27
CA TRP A 76 -4.74 14.84 12.91
C TRP A 76 -4.71 16.36 13.07
N GLU A 77 -3.99 16.81 14.11
CA GLU A 77 -3.86 18.23 14.44
C GLU A 77 -2.48 18.52 15.06
N PRO A 78 -1.95 19.75 14.92
CA PRO A 78 -0.74 20.13 15.63
C PRO A 78 -0.96 20.10 17.14
N LEU A 79 0.08 19.74 17.91
CA LEU A 79 0.07 19.85 19.36
C LEU A 79 0.08 21.33 19.78
N GLU A 80 -0.74 21.70 20.78
CA GLU A 80 -0.90 23.10 21.20
C GLU A 80 0.32 23.67 21.94
N SER A 81 1.00 22.85 22.75
CA SER A 81 2.04 23.30 23.69
C SER A 81 3.46 22.94 23.27
N GLU A 82 3.63 22.18 22.20
CA GLU A 82 4.93 21.69 21.73
C GLU A 82 4.90 21.38 20.24
N ASN A 83 6.07 21.13 19.64
CA ASN A 83 6.14 20.74 18.23
C ASN A 83 5.72 19.30 18.07
N GLY A 84 4.81 19.04 17.15
CA GLY A 84 4.36 17.66 16.87
C GLY A 84 2.92 17.61 16.40
N TRP A 85 2.41 16.39 16.34
CA TRP A 85 1.11 16.08 15.79
C TRP A 85 0.38 15.07 16.65
N ARG A 86 -0.90 15.30 16.91
CA ARG A 86 -1.84 14.35 17.48
C ARG A 86 -2.59 13.65 16.37
N PHE A 87 -2.72 12.33 16.47
CA PHE A 87 -3.55 11.52 15.59
C PHE A 87 -4.70 10.90 16.40
N ASN A 88 -5.92 11.07 15.92
CA ASN A 88 -7.10 10.41 16.43
C ASN A 88 -7.36 9.17 15.57
N LEU A 89 -7.27 8.00 16.17
CA LEU A 89 -7.31 6.72 15.48
C LEU A 89 -8.75 6.27 15.22
N ARG A 90 -8.93 5.42 14.23
CA ARG A 90 -10.21 4.81 13.88
C ARG A 90 -10.51 3.67 14.82
N GLU A 91 -11.70 3.71 15.43
CA GLU A 91 -12.21 2.62 16.27
C GLU A 91 -12.85 1.51 15.43
N GLY A 92 -12.84 0.28 15.95
CA GLY A 92 -13.49 -0.87 15.33
C GLY A 92 -12.75 -1.50 14.16
N VAL A 93 -11.51 -1.07 13.89
CA VAL A 93 -10.63 -1.72 12.91
C VAL A 93 -10.06 -3.01 13.49
N THR A 94 -9.98 -4.05 12.67
CA THR A 94 -9.33 -5.32 13.02
C THR A 94 -8.24 -5.66 12.01
N PHE A 95 -7.20 -6.32 12.50
CA PHE A 95 -6.23 -6.99 11.64
C PHE A 95 -6.84 -8.25 11.00
N GLN A 96 -6.13 -8.86 10.07
CA GLN A 96 -6.61 -10.01 9.30
C GLN A 96 -6.84 -11.27 10.14
N ASP A 97 -6.17 -11.40 11.29
CA ASP A 97 -6.39 -12.48 12.26
C ASP A 97 -7.54 -12.22 13.24
N GLY A 98 -8.13 -11.02 13.19
CA GLY A 98 -9.26 -10.59 14.03
C GLY A 98 -8.86 -9.82 15.28
N SER A 99 -7.58 -9.61 15.56
CA SER A 99 -7.10 -8.76 16.66
C SER A 99 -7.49 -7.30 16.42
N THR A 100 -7.68 -6.54 17.49
CA THR A 100 -8.16 -5.16 17.43
C THR A 100 -6.99 -4.19 17.25
N PHE A 101 -7.07 -3.28 16.28
CA PHE A 101 -6.14 -2.18 16.11
C PHE A 101 -6.30 -1.11 17.18
N THR A 102 -5.18 -0.69 17.78
CA THR A 102 -5.11 0.36 18.81
C THR A 102 -3.82 1.18 18.68
N ALA A 103 -3.67 2.20 19.54
CA ALA A 103 -2.45 2.99 19.66
C ALA A 103 -1.22 2.14 20.08
N SER A 104 -1.42 0.97 20.69
CA SER A 104 -0.33 0.04 21.01
C SER A 104 0.37 -0.47 19.75
N ASP A 105 -0.37 -0.71 18.68
CA ASP A 105 0.17 -1.16 17.40
C ASP A 105 0.92 -0.02 16.68
N VAL A 106 0.41 1.20 16.83
CA VAL A 106 1.07 2.38 16.25
C VAL A 106 2.42 2.64 16.93
N ILE A 107 2.49 2.63 18.28
CA ILE A 107 3.76 2.85 18.98
C ILE A 107 4.72 1.68 18.78
N PHE A 108 4.23 0.45 18.70
CA PHE A 108 5.03 -0.72 18.34
C PHE A 108 5.63 -0.56 16.93
N SER A 109 4.80 -0.26 15.95
CA SER A 109 5.22 -0.06 14.56
C SER A 109 6.20 1.10 14.43
N TYR A 110 6.01 2.21 15.18
CA TYR A 110 6.96 3.32 15.24
C TYR A 110 8.32 2.85 15.77
N LYS A 111 8.36 2.16 16.90
CA LYS A 111 9.63 1.66 17.48
C LYS A 111 10.35 0.76 16.49
N ARG A 112 9.60 -0.11 15.82
CA ARG A 112 10.11 -1.03 14.81
C ARG A 112 10.63 -0.30 13.59
N ALA A 113 9.88 0.68 13.06
CA ALA A 113 10.23 1.45 11.87
C ALA A 113 11.37 2.46 12.12
N SER A 114 11.58 2.88 13.36
CA SER A 114 12.67 3.80 13.77
C SER A 114 13.93 3.09 14.23
N ASP A 115 13.93 1.76 14.33
CA ASP A 115 15.09 0.96 14.68
C ASP A 115 16.23 1.12 13.65
N GLU A 116 17.48 0.91 14.08
CA GLU A 116 18.66 1.08 13.23
C GLU A 116 18.71 0.13 12.03
N VAL A 117 18.05 -1.04 12.13
CA VAL A 117 17.97 -2.02 11.05
C VAL A 117 16.83 -1.76 10.07
N ALA A 118 15.91 -0.83 10.38
CA ALA A 118 14.81 -0.46 9.50
C ALA A 118 15.26 0.46 8.35
N ASP A 119 14.88 0.12 7.13
CA ASP A 119 15.21 0.94 5.96
C ASP A 119 14.39 2.25 5.90
N VAL A 120 13.25 2.26 6.60
CA VAL A 120 12.33 3.40 6.67
C VAL A 120 12.60 4.36 7.84
N ARG A 121 13.61 4.11 8.67
CA ARG A 121 13.90 4.88 9.90
C ARG A 121 14.04 6.39 9.70
N SER A 122 14.49 6.80 8.52
CA SER A 122 14.67 8.22 8.19
C SER A 122 13.37 9.03 8.22
N TRP A 123 12.21 8.38 8.06
CA TRP A 123 10.90 9.04 8.13
C TRP A 123 10.64 9.62 9.52
N PHE A 124 11.24 9.02 10.54
CA PHE A 124 11.08 9.39 11.94
C PHE A 124 12.26 10.18 12.52
N ALA A 125 13.24 10.56 11.71
CA ALA A 125 14.38 11.35 12.16
C ALA A 125 14.02 12.64 12.95
N PRO A 126 12.94 13.37 12.63
CA PRO A 126 12.52 14.53 13.40
C PRO A 126 11.84 14.20 14.74
N VAL A 127 11.41 12.95 14.96
CA VAL A 127 10.62 12.54 16.14
C VAL A 127 11.54 12.38 17.36
N THR A 128 11.16 13.02 18.45
CA THR A 128 11.89 12.97 19.72
C THR A 128 11.16 12.16 20.78
N ASP A 129 9.82 12.05 20.67
CA ASP A 129 9.01 11.29 21.60
C ASP A 129 7.70 10.84 20.92
N VAL A 130 7.14 9.71 21.36
CA VAL A 130 5.80 9.25 20.95
C VAL A 130 5.03 8.79 22.17
N ARG A 131 3.83 9.36 22.37
CA ARG A 131 3.02 9.16 23.56
C ARG A 131 1.65 8.60 23.22
N VAL A 132 1.32 7.47 23.77
CA VAL A 132 -0.04 6.92 23.78
C VAL A 132 -0.85 7.73 24.80
N VAL A 133 -1.85 8.50 24.34
CA VAL A 133 -2.76 9.27 25.18
C VAL A 133 -3.88 8.37 25.70
N ASN A 134 -4.44 7.54 24.84
CA ASN A 134 -5.40 6.48 25.12
C ASN A 134 -5.37 5.48 23.95
N ASP A 135 -6.23 4.46 23.98
CA ASP A 135 -6.26 3.38 22.97
C ASP A 135 -6.46 3.90 21.54
N PHE A 136 -7.03 5.09 21.36
CA PHE A 136 -7.33 5.67 20.04
C PHE A 136 -6.79 7.09 19.85
N THR A 137 -5.77 7.48 20.63
CA THR A 137 -5.12 8.77 20.48
C THR A 137 -3.63 8.65 20.74
N ILE A 138 -2.81 9.15 19.80
CA ILE A 138 -1.36 9.09 19.89
C ILE A 138 -0.74 10.41 19.44
N ASP A 139 0.30 10.86 20.17
CA ASP A 139 1.05 12.07 19.90
C ASP A 139 2.46 11.73 19.40
N PHE A 140 2.86 12.35 18.30
CA PHE A 140 4.24 12.34 17.80
C PHE A 140 4.85 13.72 18.07
N VAL A 141 5.86 13.78 18.92
CA VAL A 141 6.59 15.02 19.26
C VAL A 141 7.79 15.15 18.34
N THR A 142 8.02 16.33 17.80
CA THR A 142 9.14 16.59 16.88
C THR A 142 10.11 17.63 17.46
N SER A 143 11.37 17.53 17.08
CA SER A 143 12.44 18.45 17.57
C SER A 143 12.25 19.91 17.15
N ALA A 144 11.50 20.15 16.06
CA ALA A 144 11.16 21.47 15.53
C ALA A 144 9.82 21.41 14.81
N PRO A 145 9.17 22.54 14.51
CA PRO A 145 7.96 22.58 13.68
C PRO A 145 8.19 21.85 12.36
N ASN A 146 7.37 20.85 12.08
CA ASN A 146 7.47 20.05 10.84
C ASN A 146 6.10 19.90 10.18
N PRO A 147 5.69 20.83 9.31
CA PRO A 147 4.41 20.75 8.62
C PRO A 147 4.34 19.60 7.59
N LEU A 148 5.49 19.06 7.16
CA LEU A 148 5.55 17.95 6.21
C LEU A 148 5.54 16.57 6.89
N PHE A 149 5.56 16.51 8.22
CA PHE A 149 5.65 15.23 8.95
C PHE A 149 4.55 14.26 8.54
N VAL A 150 3.29 14.70 8.55
CA VAL A 150 2.14 13.85 8.19
C VAL A 150 2.29 13.29 6.77
N SER A 151 2.72 14.12 5.83
CA SER A 151 2.97 13.68 4.44
C SER A 151 4.15 12.71 4.33
N SER A 152 5.19 12.88 5.15
CA SER A 152 6.38 12.02 5.11
C SER A 152 6.13 10.60 5.63
N ILE A 153 5.12 10.42 6.49
CA ILE A 153 4.74 9.12 7.05
C ILE A 153 3.55 8.46 6.33
N ALA A 154 3.16 8.93 5.15
CA ALA A 154 2.00 8.38 4.42
C ALA A 154 2.16 6.89 4.04
N ASN A 155 3.39 6.38 3.98
CA ASN A 155 3.68 4.95 3.77
C ASN A 155 4.08 4.23 5.07
N PHE A 156 3.88 4.85 6.23
CA PHE A 156 4.11 4.20 7.52
C PHE A 156 2.98 3.22 7.81
N MET A 157 3.16 1.99 7.38
CA MET A 157 2.21 0.90 7.54
C MET A 157 2.23 0.38 8.97
N ILE A 158 1.05 0.10 9.52
CA ILE A 158 0.91 -0.40 10.89
C ILE A 158 0.90 -1.93 10.89
N LEU A 159 1.71 -2.50 11.76
CA LEU A 159 1.83 -3.93 12.02
C LEU A 159 1.23 -4.25 13.39
N ASP A 160 0.53 -5.35 13.49
CA ASP A 160 0.00 -5.88 14.74
C ASP A 160 1.14 -6.24 15.70
N SER A 161 1.10 -5.68 16.90
CA SER A 161 2.15 -5.82 17.91
C SER A 161 2.21 -7.22 18.51
N ASP A 162 1.05 -7.83 18.75
CA ASP A 162 0.94 -9.17 19.34
C ASP A 162 1.33 -10.23 18.31
N TRP A 163 0.81 -10.13 17.09
CA TRP A 163 1.20 -11.01 16.00
C TRP A 163 2.72 -10.98 15.74
N ALA A 164 3.33 -9.79 15.72
CA ALA A 164 4.76 -9.67 15.50
C ALA A 164 5.58 -10.26 16.65
N THR A 165 5.10 -10.10 17.90
CA THR A 165 5.74 -10.64 19.10
C THR A 165 5.66 -12.16 19.12
N ASP A 166 4.49 -12.72 18.90
CA ASP A 166 4.25 -14.17 18.91
C ASP A 166 5.03 -14.91 17.82
N ASN A 167 5.33 -14.23 16.74
CA ASN A 167 6.05 -14.79 15.60
C ASN A 167 7.54 -14.37 15.51
N ASN A 168 8.12 -13.81 16.58
CA ASN A 168 9.51 -13.36 16.63
C ASN A 168 9.87 -12.38 15.50
N ALA A 169 8.96 -11.49 15.13
CA ALA A 169 9.11 -10.47 14.09
C ALA A 169 9.10 -9.04 14.65
N THR A 170 9.56 -8.86 15.89
CA THR A 170 9.59 -7.57 16.59
C THR A 170 10.56 -6.56 15.96
N LEU A 171 11.55 -7.01 15.20
CA LEU A 171 12.47 -6.17 14.42
C LEU A 171 12.29 -6.44 12.92
N PRO A 172 12.49 -5.44 12.07
CA PRO A 172 12.49 -5.66 10.62
C PRO A 172 13.71 -6.49 10.20
N ALA A 173 13.52 -7.36 9.20
CA ALA A 173 14.59 -8.18 8.65
C ALA A 173 14.93 -7.68 7.23
N ARG A 174 15.97 -6.82 7.14
CA ARG A 174 16.42 -6.26 5.86
C ARG A 174 17.28 -7.25 5.07
N ASP A 175 18.29 -7.82 5.73
CA ASP A 175 19.31 -8.69 5.13
C ASP A 175 19.19 -10.15 5.60
N ALA A 176 18.09 -10.48 6.27
CA ALA A 176 17.77 -11.80 6.79
C ALA A 176 16.29 -12.09 6.62
N GLU A 177 15.88 -13.32 6.88
CA GLU A 177 14.47 -13.69 6.89
C GLU A 177 13.97 -13.82 8.34
N ASN A 178 12.80 -13.29 8.59
CA ASN A 178 11.99 -13.58 9.78
C ASN A 178 10.57 -13.92 9.33
N PHE A 179 9.68 -14.14 10.28
CA PHE A 179 8.30 -14.52 9.94
C PHE A 179 7.57 -13.47 9.10
N ALA A 180 7.76 -12.17 9.36
CA ALA A 180 7.14 -11.08 8.62
C ALA A 180 7.65 -10.94 7.18
N THR A 181 8.82 -11.49 6.85
CA THR A 181 9.36 -11.47 5.49
C THR A 181 8.46 -12.20 4.49
N LEU A 182 7.78 -13.27 4.94
CA LEU A 182 6.95 -14.14 4.10
C LEU A 182 5.46 -14.12 4.47
N ASN A 183 5.12 -13.66 5.68
CA ASN A 183 3.76 -13.68 6.21
C ASN A 183 3.28 -12.25 6.51
N VAL A 184 1.97 -12.09 6.52
CA VAL A 184 1.31 -10.79 6.69
C VAL A 184 0.20 -10.86 7.75
N ASN A 185 0.00 -9.76 8.46
CA ASN A 185 -1.18 -9.49 9.26
C ASN A 185 -1.42 -7.98 9.27
N GLY A 186 -2.13 -7.49 8.27
CA GLY A 186 -2.45 -6.07 8.09
C GLY A 186 -3.92 -5.78 8.31
N THR A 187 -4.30 -4.53 8.12
CA THR A 187 -5.69 -4.05 8.21
C THR A 187 -6.31 -3.81 6.84
N GLY A 188 -5.54 -3.94 5.76
CA GLY A 188 -5.89 -3.48 4.42
C GLY A 188 -6.95 -4.31 3.70
N PRO A 189 -7.33 -3.86 2.48
CA PRO A 189 -8.45 -4.42 1.71
C PRO A 189 -8.24 -5.85 1.20
N PHE A 190 -7.00 -6.33 1.14
CA PHE A 190 -6.68 -7.68 0.65
C PHE A 190 -5.83 -8.46 1.64
N THR A 191 -5.98 -9.79 1.62
CA THR A 191 -5.15 -10.76 2.33
C THR A 191 -4.32 -11.58 1.32
N VAL A 192 -3.17 -12.11 1.74
CA VAL A 192 -2.36 -13.03 0.92
C VAL A 192 -2.92 -14.44 1.05
N ALA A 193 -3.52 -14.95 -0.02
CA ALA A 193 -4.02 -16.33 -0.07
C ALA A 193 -2.91 -17.34 -0.36
N SER A 194 -1.94 -16.97 -1.20
CA SER A 194 -0.72 -17.75 -1.45
C SER A 194 0.37 -16.88 -2.04
N ARG A 195 1.62 -17.21 -1.72
CA ARG A 195 2.81 -16.55 -2.29
C ARG A 195 3.87 -17.60 -2.67
N ASN A 196 4.35 -17.49 -3.89
CA ASN A 196 5.55 -18.17 -4.38
C ASN A 196 6.49 -17.06 -4.88
N PRO A 197 7.50 -16.66 -4.09
CA PRO A 197 8.39 -15.55 -4.44
C PRO A 197 9.01 -15.70 -5.82
N GLY A 198 9.05 -14.61 -6.59
CA GLY A 198 9.56 -14.59 -7.96
C GLY A 198 8.65 -15.26 -9.01
N VAL A 199 7.54 -15.85 -8.60
CA VAL A 199 6.63 -16.57 -9.50
C VAL A 199 5.23 -15.96 -9.50
N LYS A 200 4.56 -15.96 -8.34
CA LYS A 200 3.17 -15.49 -8.23
C LYS A 200 2.77 -15.21 -6.78
N THR A 201 1.97 -14.16 -6.59
CA THR A 201 1.25 -13.92 -5.35
C THR A 201 -0.24 -13.77 -5.63
N VAL A 202 -1.08 -14.49 -4.88
CA VAL A 202 -2.53 -14.43 -4.98
C VAL A 202 -3.10 -13.71 -3.76
N LEU A 203 -3.89 -12.69 -4.00
CA LEU A 203 -4.61 -11.92 -3.00
C LEU A 203 -6.10 -12.22 -3.06
N LYS A 204 -6.76 -12.17 -1.91
CA LYS A 204 -8.23 -12.22 -1.80
C LYS A 204 -8.72 -11.00 -1.02
N PRO A 205 -9.95 -10.52 -1.29
CA PRO A 205 -10.54 -9.47 -0.49
C PRO A 205 -10.55 -9.84 1.01
N ASN A 206 -10.21 -8.88 1.84
CA ASN A 206 -10.35 -8.98 3.28
C ASN A 206 -11.83 -8.75 3.64
N ALA A 207 -12.54 -9.80 4.03
CA ALA A 207 -13.95 -9.72 4.38
C ALA A 207 -14.22 -8.88 5.64
N SER A 208 -13.20 -8.67 6.47
CA SER A 208 -13.26 -7.86 7.70
C SER A 208 -12.69 -6.46 7.52
N TRP A 209 -12.44 -6.02 6.26
CA TRP A 209 -11.93 -4.67 6.04
C TRP A 209 -12.94 -3.62 6.51
N TRP A 210 -12.44 -2.63 7.23
CA TRP A 210 -13.25 -1.60 7.89
C TRP A 210 -13.94 -0.62 6.93
N ASP A 211 -13.42 -0.46 5.70
CA ASP A 211 -13.98 0.43 4.67
C ASP A 211 -14.82 -0.37 3.65
N THR A 212 -15.45 0.32 2.73
CA THR A 212 -16.30 -0.30 1.72
C THR A 212 -15.54 -0.53 0.42
N PRO A 213 -15.41 -1.78 -0.07
CA PRO A 213 -14.80 -2.05 -1.36
C PRO A 213 -15.55 -1.33 -2.50
N THR A 214 -14.80 -0.64 -3.37
CA THR A 214 -15.35 0.03 -4.56
C THR A 214 -15.14 -0.78 -5.85
N HIS A 215 -14.80 -2.06 -5.71
CA HIS A 215 -14.48 -2.99 -6.80
C HIS A 215 -15.26 -4.30 -6.64
N ASN A 216 -15.32 -5.11 -7.71
CA ASN A 216 -15.92 -6.44 -7.76
C ASN A 216 -14.87 -7.58 -7.80
N ILE A 217 -13.61 -7.29 -7.46
CA ILE A 217 -12.52 -8.28 -7.49
C ILE A 217 -12.77 -9.34 -6.41
N SER A 218 -12.79 -10.61 -6.81
CA SER A 218 -12.86 -11.77 -5.92
C SER A 218 -11.51 -12.43 -5.67
N GLU A 219 -10.57 -12.25 -6.60
CA GLU A 219 -9.19 -12.71 -6.51
C GLU A 219 -8.32 -11.80 -7.35
N ALA A 220 -7.14 -11.43 -6.82
CA ALA A 220 -6.15 -10.66 -7.54
C ALA A 220 -4.84 -11.45 -7.61
N THR A 221 -4.32 -11.66 -8.81
CA THR A 221 -3.06 -12.41 -9.04
C THR A 221 -1.96 -11.47 -9.51
N PHE A 222 -0.89 -11.38 -8.75
CA PHE A 222 0.33 -10.69 -9.11
C PHE A 222 1.35 -11.66 -9.71
N THR A 223 1.92 -11.28 -10.87
CA THR A 223 2.99 -12.05 -11.54
C THR A 223 4.15 -11.10 -11.88
N PRO A 224 5.36 -11.30 -11.34
CA PRO A 224 6.51 -10.50 -11.73
C PRO A 224 6.96 -10.86 -13.14
N ILE A 225 7.03 -9.87 -14.05
CA ILE A 225 7.49 -10.04 -15.43
C ILE A 225 8.64 -9.06 -15.67
N GLY A 226 9.88 -9.52 -15.45
CA GLY A 226 11.08 -8.67 -15.48
C GLY A 226 11.39 -8.03 -16.85
N ASN A 227 10.92 -8.61 -17.95
CA ASN A 227 11.09 -8.03 -19.29
C ASN A 227 9.86 -7.24 -19.69
N ALA A 228 10.04 -5.94 -19.93
CA ALA A 228 8.95 -5.02 -20.24
C ALA A 228 8.19 -5.39 -21.54
N ALA A 229 8.90 -5.86 -22.58
CA ALA A 229 8.26 -6.26 -23.84
C ALA A 229 7.41 -7.53 -23.66
N THR A 230 7.86 -8.46 -22.82
CA THR A 230 7.06 -9.65 -22.44
C THR A 230 5.82 -9.25 -21.66
N GLY A 231 5.96 -8.32 -20.70
CA GLY A 231 4.83 -7.80 -19.94
C GLY A 231 3.80 -7.08 -20.81
N LEU A 232 4.26 -6.26 -21.75
CA LEU A 232 3.37 -5.61 -22.73
C LEU A 232 2.67 -6.64 -23.62
N ALA A 233 3.36 -7.67 -24.08
CA ALA A 233 2.74 -8.74 -24.87
C ALA A 233 1.66 -9.47 -24.08
N ALA A 234 1.91 -9.79 -22.81
CA ALA A 234 0.93 -10.41 -21.92
C ALA A 234 -0.33 -9.53 -21.70
N LEU A 235 -0.13 -8.20 -21.54
CA LEU A 235 -1.25 -7.25 -21.48
C LEU A 235 -2.06 -7.27 -22.79
N LEU A 236 -1.40 -7.18 -23.93
CA LEU A 236 -2.05 -7.09 -25.24
C LEU A 236 -2.70 -8.40 -25.71
N SER A 237 -2.29 -9.56 -25.15
CA SER A 237 -2.94 -10.86 -25.37
C SER A 237 -4.11 -11.12 -24.43
N GLY A 238 -4.24 -10.33 -23.34
CA GLY A 238 -5.27 -10.53 -22.30
C GLY A 238 -4.88 -11.57 -21.24
N ASP A 239 -3.61 -11.95 -21.16
CA ASP A 239 -3.11 -12.83 -20.09
C ASP A 239 -3.04 -12.12 -18.75
N ILE A 240 -2.90 -10.78 -18.77
CA ILE A 240 -2.98 -9.90 -17.62
C ILE A 240 -3.87 -8.68 -17.94
N ASP A 241 -4.48 -8.11 -16.90
CA ASP A 241 -5.42 -6.99 -16.99
C ASP A 241 -4.73 -5.64 -16.76
N PHE A 242 -3.57 -5.64 -16.09
CA PHE A 242 -2.83 -4.42 -15.74
C PHE A 242 -1.33 -4.67 -15.66
N ILE A 243 -0.54 -3.69 -16.11
CA ILE A 243 0.93 -3.69 -15.97
C ILE A 243 1.43 -2.33 -15.51
N GLN A 244 2.46 -2.33 -14.67
CA GLN A 244 3.17 -1.13 -14.21
C GLN A 244 4.66 -1.41 -14.03
N PRO A 245 5.54 -0.55 -14.57
CA PRO A 245 5.28 0.57 -15.48
C PRO A 245 5.12 0.12 -16.95
N ILE A 246 4.51 0.97 -17.78
CA ILE A 246 4.58 0.83 -19.23
C ILE A 246 5.75 1.71 -19.74
N PRO A 247 6.65 1.19 -20.58
CA PRO A 247 7.68 2.02 -21.20
C PRO A 247 7.08 3.15 -22.05
N LEU A 248 7.62 4.36 -21.94
CA LEU A 248 7.07 5.56 -22.61
C LEU A 248 6.94 5.39 -24.13
N GLN A 249 7.86 4.67 -24.77
CA GLN A 249 7.80 4.38 -26.21
C GLN A 249 6.61 3.52 -26.62
N ASP A 250 6.01 2.78 -25.68
CA ASP A 250 4.95 1.81 -25.94
C ASP A 250 3.56 2.36 -25.61
N VAL A 251 3.47 3.54 -24.97
CA VAL A 251 2.22 4.21 -24.57
C VAL A 251 1.27 4.37 -25.78
N ALA A 252 1.77 4.95 -26.89
CA ALA A 252 0.95 5.18 -28.09
C ALA A 252 0.42 3.86 -28.70
N GLN A 253 1.15 2.76 -28.57
CA GLN A 253 0.70 1.45 -29.02
C GLN A 253 -0.48 0.92 -28.19
N VAL A 254 -0.43 1.12 -26.87
CA VAL A 254 -1.51 0.72 -25.96
C VAL A 254 -2.75 1.56 -26.20
N GLU A 255 -2.63 2.89 -26.26
CA GLU A 255 -3.73 3.83 -26.48
C GLU A 255 -4.44 3.63 -27.82
N SER A 256 -3.71 3.18 -28.85
CA SER A 256 -4.29 2.91 -30.17
C SER A 256 -5.20 1.66 -30.20
N ARG A 257 -5.19 0.83 -29.17
CA ARG A 257 -5.96 -0.41 -29.09
C ARG A 257 -7.29 -0.22 -28.37
N GLN A 258 -8.36 -0.68 -28.98
CA GLN A 258 -9.68 -0.65 -28.36
C GLN A 258 -9.70 -1.56 -27.10
N GLY A 259 -10.26 -1.05 -26.02
CA GLY A 259 -10.39 -1.76 -24.73
C GLY A 259 -9.20 -1.57 -23.79
N PHE A 260 -8.18 -0.80 -24.18
CA PHE A 260 -7.04 -0.45 -23.33
C PHE A 260 -7.04 1.03 -23.01
N SER A 261 -6.48 1.37 -21.84
CA SER A 261 -6.25 2.75 -21.43
C SER A 261 -4.91 2.85 -20.71
N VAL A 262 -4.27 4.02 -20.82
CA VAL A 262 -3.09 4.33 -20.02
C VAL A 262 -3.53 5.24 -18.88
N LEU A 263 -3.12 4.88 -17.65
CA LEU A 263 -3.32 5.68 -16.46
C LEU A 263 -2.04 6.44 -16.16
N GLU A 264 -2.13 7.74 -16.07
CA GLU A 264 -1.05 8.62 -15.66
C GLU A 264 -1.32 9.12 -14.25
N GLY A 265 -0.27 9.28 -13.44
CA GLY A 265 -0.36 9.77 -12.08
C GLY A 265 0.92 10.48 -11.66
N GLU A 266 0.79 11.40 -10.73
CA GLU A 266 1.91 12.05 -10.07
C GLU A 266 2.63 11.08 -9.15
N GLU A 267 3.95 11.22 -9.01
CA GLU A 267 4.75 10.44 -8.06
C GLU A 267 5.80 11.30 -7.37
N THR A 268 6.20 10.89 -6.16
CA THR A 268 7.29 11.52 -5.42
C THR A 268 8.62 10.84 -5.72
N ARG A 269 9.13 11.02 -6.93
CA ARG A 269 10.41 10.45 -7.35
C ARG A 269 11.40 11.56 -7.73
N VAL A 270 12.65 11.39 -7.32
CA VAL A 270 13.77 12.21 -7.77
C VAL A 270 14.71 11.33 -8.58
N ILE A 271 15.00 11.75 -9.81
CA ILE A 271 16.04 11.11 -10.62
C ILE A 271 17.31 11.95 -10.47
N MET A 272 18.40 11.31 -10.08
CA MET A 272 19.68 11.98 -9.85
C MET A 272 20.83 11.18 -10.43
N PHE A 273 21.91 11.90 -10.79
CA PHE A 273 23.19 11.29 -11.09
C PHE A 273 24.08 11.37 -9.85
N GLY A 274 24.50 10.21 -9.35
CA GLY A 274 25.47 10.12 -8.25
C GLY A 274 26.87 9.93 -8.76
N PHE A 275 27.82 10.70 -8.23
CA PHE A 275 29.25 10.58 -8.52
C PHE A 275 29.97 10.01 -7.32
N GLY A 276 30.69 8.89 -7.51
CA GLY A 276 31.40 8.19 -6.45
C GLY A 276 32.71 8.90 -6.07
N HIS A 277 32.66 9.93 -5.26
CA HIS A 277 33.84 10.69 -4.79
C HIS A 277 34.77 9.91 -3.88
N GLU A 278 34.26 8.90 -3.18
CA GLU A 278 35.01 8.18 -2.14
C GLU A 278 35.90 7.07 -2.68
N HIS A 279 35.65 6.63 -3.92
CA HIS A 279 36.43 5.55 -4.53
C HIS A 279 37.67 6.09 -5.24
N ASP A 280 38.83 5.43 -5.06
CA ASP A 280 40.08 5.80 -5.75
C ASP A 280 40.04 5.43 -7.23
N THR A 281 39.29 4.39 -7.58
CA THR A 281 39.13 3.86 -8.94
C THR A 281 37.67 3.66 -9.30
N LEU A 282 37.35 3.63 -10.59
CA LEU A 282 36.02 3.32 -11.09
C LEU A 282 35.86 1.82 -11.27
N THR A 283 34.99 1.18 -10.49
CA THR A 283 34.80 -0.27 -10.43
C THR A 283 34.33 -0.89 -11.76
N TYR A 284 33.64 -0.12 -12.59
CA TYR A 284 32.99 -0.60 -13.81
C TYR A 284 33.45 0.11 -15.10
N SER A 285 34.62 0.78 -15.05
CA SER A 285 35.20 1.40 -16.24
C SER A 285 36.28 0.48 -16.83
N THR A 286 36.26 0.28 -18.13
CA THR A 286 37.32 -0.43 -18.86
C THR A 286 38.48 0.48 -19.22
N ASP A 287 38.23 1.79 -19.31
CA ASP A 287 39.20 2.77 -19.83
C ASP A 287 39.83 3.67 -18.76
N LEU A 288 39.24 3.71 -17.52
CA LEU A 288 39.66 4.55 -16.39
C LEU A 288 39.82 3.71 -15.13
N THR A 289 40.56 2.59 -15.23
CA THR A 289 40.71 1.64 -14.13
C THR A 289 41.57 2.15 -12.97
N ASP A 290 42.44 3.11 -13.24
CA ASP A 290 43.44 3.60 -12.28
C ASP A 290 43.16 5.00 -11.73
N VAL A 291 42.13 5.67 -12.18
CA VAL A 291 41.81 7.05 -11.81
C VAL A 291 40.29 7.22 -11.68
N ASN A 292 39.89 7.87 -10.60
CA ASN A 292 38.52 8.35 -10.44
C ASN A 292 38.46 9.86 -10.83
N PRO A 293 37.84 10.22 -11.97
CA PRO A 293 37.78 11.62 -12.44
C PRO A 293 36.87 12.50 -11.57
N PHE A 294 36.14 11.92 -10.61
CA PHE A 294 35.23 12.62 -9.70
C PHE A 294 35.85 12.85 -8.30
N LYS A 295 37.11 12.45 -8.10
CA LYS A 295 37.86 12.62 -6.84
C LYS A 295 38.75 13.89 -6.87
#